data_fc8a5610521bce954a4e004b0da154d5
#
_entry.id   fc8a5610521bce954a4e004b0da154d5
#
_cell.length_a   1.000
_cell.length_b   1.000
_cell.length_c   1.000
_cell.angle_alpha   90.00
_cell.angle_beta   90.00
_cell.angle_gamma   90.00
#
_symmetry.space_group_name_H-M   'P 1'
#
loop_
_entity.id
_entity.type
_entity.pdbx_description
1 polymer ?
#
loop_
_entity_poly.entity_id
_entity_poly.type
_entity_poly.pdbx_seq_one_letter_code
_entity_poly.pdbx_strand_id
1 'polypeptide(L)'
;MCHLYGKIHFDCLNTHKALGQGTSFVGSLKAYSLFTHELAKRLQGTEVTCDSFHPEMSALLCLAAGAVCLYVLLYYAVFRGASCSSSVRLRGKTAIVTGLQEGMTKVTLPSSSRANEESESGNTQVVFMQLDLSSFKSVRNFAENFLKNEPRLDILINNAGVMSPGRTKEGFGMAFGVNHLGHFLLTNLLLERLQQCGPSRVVTVSGLLQRFGNIDFPLLASNKDLVTDQSTWHNFQAYCNSKLCNVLFTRELANRLEGTSVTCYSLHPGVIYTDLCRSMSLWLQLLMIPFAKLFFLDPEGGSQTTLYCALQEGIEPLSGRYFSNCALQQVGAKGRDDAVAKKLWE
;
A
#
# COMPACT_ATOMS: atom_id res chain seq x y z
N MET A 1 -17.46 29.20 -33.43
CA MET A 1 -18.44 28.14 -33.09
C MET A 1 -18.99 27.59 -34.39
N CYS A 2 -18.38 26.58 -34.98
CA CYS A 2 -18.86 25.87 -36.16
C CYS A 2 -18.88 24.38 -35.85
N HIS A 3 -20.09 23.85 -35.73
CA HIS A 3 -20.34 22.41 -35.65
C HIS A 3 -20.30 21.84 -37.08
N LEU A 4 -19.29 21.03 -37.36
CA LEU A 4 -19.27 20.19 -38.55
C LEU A 4 -19.59 18.73 -38.11
N TYR A 5 -20.87 18.34 -38.28
CA TYR A 5 -21.29 16.95 -38.25
C TYR A 5 -21.09 16.36 -39.65
N GLY A 6 -19.96 15.71 -39.84
CA GLY A 6 -19.71 14.81 -40.95
C GLY A 6 -19.88 13.36 -40.54
N LYS A 7 -20.93 12.67 -41.02
CA LYS A 7 -21.03 11.20 -40.87
C LYS A 7 -19.96 10.54 -41.73
N ILE A 8 -18.96 9.96 -41.10
CA ILE A 8 -17.99 9.08 -41.78
C ILE A 8 -18.63 7.71 -41.88
N HIS A 9 -18.95 7.28 -43.10
CA HIS A 9 -19.35 5.90 -43.39
C HIS A 9 -18.10 4.99 -43.39
N PHE A 10 -18.03 4.07 -42.42
CA PHE A 10 -16.91 3.13 -42.23
C PHE A 10 -16.93 1.91 -43.17
N ASP A 11 -17.76 1.89 -44.21
CA ASP A 11 -17.89 0.72 -45.09
C ASP A 11 -16.68 0.46 -46.04
N CYS A 12 -15.67 1.34 -46.03
CA CYS A 12 -14.49 1.21 -46.85
C CYS A 12 -13.29 0.57 -46.16
N LEU A 13 -13.40 0.10 -44.91
CA LEU A 13 -12.29 -0.52 -44.15
C LEU A 13 -12.24 -2.04 -44.25
N ASN A 14 -13.06 -2.66 -45.10
CA ASN A 14 -13.00 -4.12 -45.35
C ASN A 14 -11.98 -4.50 -46.42
N THR A 15 -10.73 -4.03 -46.35
CA THR A 15 -9.62 -4.59 -47.11
C THR A 15 -8.79 -5.56 -46.27
N HIS A 16 -9.45 -6.56 -45.72
CA HIS A 16 -8.79 -7.65 -44.96
C HIS A 16 -8.05 -8.67 -45.88
N LYS A 17 -7.72 -8.32 -47.12
CA LYS A 17 -7.07 -9.28 -48.08
C LYS A 17 -5.69 -8.89 -48.54
N ALA A 18 -5.03 -7.87 -48.01
CA ALA A 18 -3.70 -7.45 -48.48
C ALA A 18 -2.60 -7.34 -47.39
N LEU A 19 -2.81 -7.87 -46.18
CA LEU A 19 -1.76 -7.92 -45.17
C LEU A 19 -1.32 -9.36 -44.95
N GLY A 20 -0.47 -9.85 -45.89
CA GLY A 20 0.33 -11.05 -45.70
C GLY A 20 1.36 -10.83 -44.58
N GLN A 21 1.62 -11.90 -43.86
CA GLN A 21 2.56 -12.05 -42.74
C GLN A 21 3.83 -11.20 -42.90
N GLY A 22 4.11 -10.36 -41.91
CA GLY A 22 5.35 -9.59 -41.81
C GLY A 22 5.13 -8.08 -41.74
N THR A 23 4.48 -7.59 -40.70
CA THR A 23 4.38 -6.14 -40.42
C THR A 23 5.69 -5.64 -39.82
N SER A 24 6.63 -5.23 -40.69
CA SER A 24 7.73 -4.39 -40.24
C SER A 24 7.23 -2.96 -39.99
N PHE A 25 7.85 -2.25 -39.05
CA PHE A 25 7.61 -0.84 -38.75
C PHE A 25 7.55 0.07 -40.00
N VAL A 26 8.31 -0.26 -41.03
CA VAL A 26 8.32 0.40 -42.37
C VAL A 26 7.01 0.18 -43.13
N GLY A 27 6.33 -0.94 -42.94
CA GLY A 27 5.03 -1.22 -43.59
C GLY A 27 3.90 -0.33 -43.04
N SER A 28 3.88 -0.06 -41.75
CA SER A 28 2.88 0.83 -41.12
C SER A 28 3.09 2.31 -41.49
N LEU A 29 4.32 2.77 -41.64
CA LEU A 29 4.66 4.11 -42.14
C LEU A 29 4.23 4.34 -43.60
N LYS A 30 4.40 3.32 -44.48
CA LYS A 30 3.91 3.38 -45.84
C LYS A 30 2.39 3.39 -45.90
N ALA A 31 1.70 2.62 -45.07
CA ALA A 31 0.25 2.62 -45.01
C ALA A 31 -0.32 3.98 -44.54
N TYR A 32 0.34 4.61 -43.56
CA TYR A 32 -0.03 5.94 -43.09
C TYR A 32 0.19 7.04 -44.14
N SER A 33 1.31 7.00 -44.84
CA SER A 33 1.60 7.92 -45.94
C SER A 33 0.62 7.77 -47.13
N LEU A 34 0.23 6.53 -47.47
CA LEU A 34 -0.79 6.25 -48.48
C LEU A 34 -2.18 6.75 -48.05
N PHE A 35 -2.54 6.61 -46.77
CA PHE A 35 -3.78 7.10 -46.19
C PHE A 35 -3.86 8.63 -46.26
N THR A 36 -2.82 9.35 -45.84
CA THR A 36 -2.75 10.80 -45.88
C THR A 36 -2.79 11.33 -47.31
N HIS A 37 -2.12 10.66 -48.25
CA HIS A 37 -2.16 11.02 -49.68
C HIS A 37 -3.58 10.85 -50.29
N GLU A 38 -4.25 9.73 -49.98
CA GLU A 38 -5.64 9.49 -50.47
C GLU A 38 -6.63 10.45 -49.78
N LEU A 39 -6.44 10.80 -48.54
CA LEU A 39 -7.25 11.79 -47.83
C LEU A 39 -7.06 13.20 -48.43
N ALA A 40 -5.81 13.60 -48.71
CA ALA A 40 -5.51 14.88 -49.38
C ALA A 40 -6.15 14.98 -50.75
N LYS A 41 -6.16 13.87 -51.52
CA LYS A 41 -6.83 13.80 -52.82
C LYS A 41 -8.34 13.95 -52.77
N ARG A 42 -8.98 13.42 -51.72
CA ARG A 42 -10.42 13.55 -51.47
C ARG A 42 -10.83 14.91 -50.95
N LEU A 43 -9.89 15.62 -50.31
CA LEU A 43 -10.11 16.97 -49.78
C LEU A 43 -9.76 18.07 -50.80
N GLN A 44 -9.33 17.71 -52.01
CA GLN A 44 -8.96 18.62 -53.08
C GLN A 44 -10.18 19.52 -53.46
N GLY A 45 -10.04 20.84 -53.28
CA GLY A 45 -11.14 21.80 -53.48
C GLY A 45 -11.90 22.21 -52.22
N THR A 46 -11.50 21.73 -51.04
CA THR A 46 -11.99 22.23 -49.74
C THR A 46 -10.94 23.12 -49.09
N GLU A 47 -11.33 23.96 -48.12
CA GLU A 47 -10.39 24.78 -47.33
C GLU A 47 -9.58 23.98 -46.31
N VAL A 48 -9.70 22.64 -46.30
CA VAL A 48 -9.02 21.74 -45.39
C VAL A 48 -7.74 21.24 -46.03
N THR A 49 -6.59 21.59 -45.50
CA THR A 49 -5.29 21.04 -45.87
C THR A 49 -4.98 19.77 -45.09
N CYS A 50 -4.48 18.76 -45.78
CA CYS A 50 -4.02 17.50 -45.16
C CYS A 50 -2.52 17.39 -45.40
N ASP A 51 -1.73 17.69 -44.37
CA ASP A 51 -0.29 17.58 -44.43
C ASP A 51 0.17 16.24 -43.84
N SER A 52 1.08 15.58 -44.56
CA SER A 52 1.76 14.39 -43.97
C SER A 52 2.81 14.87 -42.99
N PHE A 53 2.78 14.32 -41.79
CA PHE A 53 3.86 14.56 -40.82
C PHE A 53 5.22 14.13 -41.38
N HIS A 54 6.24 14.96 -41.14
CA HIS A 54 7.62 14.63 -41.54
C HIS A 54 8.00 13.26 -40.95
N PRO A 55 8.73 12.40 -41.69
CA PRO A 55 9.07 11.04 -41.24
C PRO A 55 9.74 10.98 -39.88
N GLU A 56 10.54 11.99 -39.53
CA GLU A 56 11.19 12.10 -38.23
C GLU A 56 10.18 12.44 -37.12
N MET A 57 9.20 13.31 -37.38
CA MET A 57 8.14 13.61 -36.41
C MET A 57 7.20 12.44 -36.20
N SER A 58 6.90 11.66 -37.25
CA SER A 58 6.07 10.46 -37.10
C SER A 58 6.81 9.36 -36.32
N ALA A 59 8.13 9.21 -36.49
CA ALA A 59 8.96 8.29 -35.71
C ALA A 59 8.98 8.69 -34.21
N LEU A 60 9.10 9.97 -33.92
CA LEU A 60 9.09 10.49 -32.55
C LEU A 60 7.71 10.30 -31.88
N LEU A 61 6.62 10.52 -32.62
CA LEU A 61 5.25 10.26 -32.16
C LEU A 61 4.99 8.76 -31.93
N CYS A 62 5.50 7.89 -32.78
CA CYS A 62 5.39 6.44 -32.60
C CYS A 62 6.22 5.95 -31.40
N LEU A 63 7.42 6.52 -31.17
CA LEU A 63 8.23 6.23 -29.98
C LEU A 63 7.52 6.74 -28.70
N ALA A 64 6.96 7.94 -28.73
CA ALA A 64 6.20 8.50 -27.62
C ALA A 64 4.95 7.65 -27.33
N ALA A 65 4.18 7.28 -28.34
CA ALA A 65 3.02 6.39 -28.19
C ALA A 65 3.42 5.01 -27.68
N GLY A 66 4.53 4.45 -28.17
CA GLY A 66 5.10 3.18 -27.68
C GLY A 66 5.53 3.27 -26.22
N ALA A 67 6.18 4.38 -25.82
CA ALA A 67 6.54 4.64 -24.44
C ALA A 67 5.31 4.77 -23.54
N VAL A 68 4.27 5.48 -23.98
CA VAL A 68 2.99 5.60 -23.28
C VAL A 68 2.29 4.23 -23.15
N CYS A 69 2.25 3.43 -24.23
CA CYS A 69 1.68 2.08 -24.19
C CYS A 69 2.46 1.17 -23.24
N LEU A 70 3.80 1.19 -23.30
CA LEU A 70 4.65 0.44 -22.39
C LEU A 70 4.45 0.90 -20.95
N TYR A 71 4.39 2.20 -20.73
CA TYR A 71 4.07 2.77 -19.44
C TYR A 71 2.71 2.30 -18.91
N VAL A 72 1.65 2.37 -19.74
CA VAL A 72 0.31 1.89 -19.38
C VAL A 72 0.32 0.40 -19.06
N LEU A 73 1.00 -0.41 -19.87
CA LEU A 73 1.13 -1.84 -19.62
C LEU A 73 1.88 -2.14 -18.31
N LEU A 74 2.99 -1.44 -18.06
CA LEU A 74 3.75 -1.56 -16.82
C LEU A 74 2.93 -1.06 -15.61
N TYR A 75 2.19 0.04 -15.77
CA TYR A 75 1.28 0.54 -14.75
C TYR A 75 0.22 -0.51 -14.40
N TYR A 76 -0.47 -1.07 -15.39
CA TYR A 76 -1.48 -2.10 -15.14
C TYR A 76 -0.89 -3.42 -14.62
N ALA A 77 0.29 -3.81 -15.08
CA ALA A 77 0.93 -5.06 -14.66
C ALA A 77 1.58 -4.98 -13.27
N VAL A 78 2.12 -3.81 -12.88
CA VAL A 78 2.95 -3.66 -11.68
C VAL A 78 2.28 -2.82 -10.60
N PHE A 79 1.57 -1.76 -11.00
CA PHE A 79 1.04 -0.75 -10.06
C PHE A 79 -0.45 -0.87 -9.80
N ARG A 80 -1.25 -1.40 -10.75
CA ARG A 80 -2.64 -1.74 -10.44
C ARG A 80 -2.64 -2.97 -9.54
N GLY A 81 -2.65 -2.72 -8.23
CA GLY A 81 -2.62 -3.77 -7.22
C GLY A 81 -3.74 -4.80 -7.42
N ALA A 82 -3.47 -6.04 -7.07
CA ALA A 82 -4.51 -7.04 -6.99
C ALA A 82 -5.54 -6.61 -5.95
N SER A 83 -6.83 -6.82 -6.24
CA SER A 83 -7.90 -6.58 -5.29
C SER A 83 -8.15 -7.81 -4.43
N CYS A 84 -8.52 -7.60 -3.18
CA CYS A 84 -8.98 -8.65 -2.30
C CYS A 84 -10.33 -9.19 -2.81
N SER A 85 -10.37 -10.45 -3.18
CA SER A 85 -11.59 -11.12 -3.69
C SER A 85 -12.46 -11.74 -2.60
N SER A 86 -12.08 -11.59 -1.32
CA SER A 86 -12.83 -12.16 -0.20
C SER A 86 -14.22 -11.52 -0.07
N SER A 87 -15.24 -12.36 -0.04
CA SER A 87 -16.63 -11.96 0.20
C SER A 87 -17.05 -12.07 1.67
N VAL A 88 -16.09 -12.34 2.56
CA VAL A 88 -16.34 -12.52 4.00
C VAL A 88 -16.92 -11.27 4.61
N ARG A 89 -18.05 -11.43 5.31
CA ARG A 89 -18.70 -10.37 6.08
C ARG A 89 -18.41 -10.57 7.56
N LEU A 90 -17.92 -9.51 8.21
CA LEU A 90 -17.52 -9.53 9.62
C LEU A 90 -18.69 -9.21 10.58
N ARG A 91 -19.90 -9.71 10.30
CA ARG A 91 -21.03 -9.49 11.22
C ARG A 91 -20.75 -10.10 12.59
N GLY A 92 -20.91 -9.31 13.66
CA GLY A 92 -20.65 -9.73 15.03
C GLY A 92 -19.16 -9.89 15.38
N LYS A 93 -18.26 -9.44 14.51
CA LYS A 93 -16.81 -9.44 14.72
C LYS A 93 -16.32 -8.04 15.08
N THR A 94 -15.33 -7.97 15.97
CA THR A 94 -14.71 -6.71 16.38
C THR A 94 -13.30 -6.60 15.80
N ALA A 95 -13.00 -5.47 15.18
CA ALA A 95 -11.69 -5.17 14.61
C ALA A 95 -11.13 -3.85 15.16
N ILE A 96 -9.83 -3.84 15.46
CA ILE A 96 -9.06 -2.62 15.78
C ILE A 96 -8.14 -2.30 14.61
N VAL A 97 -8.15 -1.05 14.14
CA VAL A 97 -7.23 -0.53 13.12
C VAL A 97 -6.54 0.71 13.67
N THR A 98 -5.22 0.67 13.82
CA THR A 98 -4.46 1.83 14.32
C THR A 98 -4.13 2.82 13.21
N GLY A 99 -4.13 4.15 13.51
CA GLY A 99 -3.52 5.18 12.67
C GLY A 99 -4.36 5.67 11.49
N LEU A 100 -5.64 5.94 11.68
CA LEU A 100 -6.50 6.54 10.67
C LEU A 100 -6.46 8.07 10.65
N GLN A 101 -6.13 8.68 11.78
CA GLN A 101 -5.79 10.10 11.94
C GLN A 101 -4.77 10.25 13.06
N GLU A 102 -4.03 11.37 13.11
CA GLU A 102 -3.04 11.61 14.18
C GLU A 102 -3.67 11.45 15.57
N GLY A 103 -3.19 10.47 16.32
CA GLY A 103 -3.63 10.19 17.70
C GLY A 103 -4.96 9.44 17.84
N MET A 104 -5.61 9.01 16.75
CA MET A 104 -6.85 8.25 16.82
C MET A 104 -6.73 6.85 16.25
N THR A 105 -7.39 5.91 16.90
CA THR A 105 -7.51 4.51 16.45
C THR A 105 -8.97 4.18 16.23
N LYS A 106 -9.25 3.54 15.08
CA LYS A 106 -10.59 3.09 14.73
C LYS A 106 -10.84 1.71 15.33
N VAL A 107 -11.92 1.61 16.10
CA VAL A 107 -12.46 0.33 16.56
C VAL A 107 -13.81 0.14 15.89
N THR A 108 -13.96 -0.91 15.12
CA THR A 108 -15.25 -1.27 14.52
C THR A 108 -15.99 -2.17 15.50
N LEU A 109 -17.09 -1.68 16.03
CA LEU A 109 -17.93 -2.37 17.00
C LEU A 109 -19.27 -2.80 16.40
N PRO A 110 -19.93 -3.80 16.97
CA PRO A 110 -21.22 -4.30 16.48
C PRO A 110 -22.42 -3.37 16.68
N SER A 111 -22.35 -2.28 17.44
CA SER A 111 -23.42 -1.28 17.52
C SER A 111 -23.05 -0.02 18.32
N SER A 112 -23.59 1.09 17.86
CA SER A 112 -23.80 2.44 18.42
C SER A 112 -22.71 3.49 18.28
N SER A 113 -23.07 4.50 17.50
CA SER A 113 -22.84 5.94 17.56
C SER A 113 -21.46 6.54 17.28
N ARG A 114 -21.31 7.17 16.09
CA ARG A 114 -21.08 8.61 15.85
C ARG A 114 -21.00 9.00 14.37
N ALA A 115 -21.50 10.15 14.03
CA ALA A 115 -22.21 10.52 12.81
C ALA A 115 -21.41 11.02 11.58
N ASN A 116 -20.08 11.04 11.53
CA ASN A 116 -19.37 11.76 10.45
C ASN A 116 -18.61 10.91 9.41
N GLU A 117 -18.45 9.62 9.63
CA GLU A 117 -17.93 8.69 8.59
C GLU A 117 -19.01 7.68 8.11
N GLU A 118 -20.22 7.80 8.61
CA GLU A 118 -21.38 7.00 8.19
C GLU A 118 -21.75 7.21 6.72
N SER A 119 -21.35 8.36 6.13
CA SER A 119 -21.82 8.77 4.81
C SER A 119 -21.19 8.00 3.65
N GLU A 120 -19.99 7.44 3.80
CA GLU A 120 -19.32 6.75 2.70
C GLU A 120 -19.47 5.21 2.74
N SER A 121 -19.48 4.61 3.93
CA SER A 121 -19.55 3.14 4.06
C SER A 121 -20.93 2.59 4.49
N GLY A 122 -21.84 3.43 4.95
CA GLY A 122 -23.12 3.02 5.53
C GLY A 122 -22.99 2.21 6.83
N ASN A 123 -21.81 2.16 7.45
CA ASN A 123 -21.56 1.41 8.68
C ASN A 123 -21.61 2.34 9.89
N THR A 124 -22.69 2.26 10.64
CA THR A 124 -22.94 3.02 11.87
C THR A 124 -22.17 2.51 13.10
N GLN A 125 -21.35 1.49 12.95
CA GLN A 125 -20.71 0.73 14.05
C GLN A 125 -19.24 1.05 14.21
N VAL A 126 -18.81 2.23 13.78
CA VAL A 126 -17.42 2.67 13.89
C VAL A 126 -17.25 3.58 15.09
N VAL A 127 -16.34 3.22 16.00
CA VAL A 127 -16.01 4.02 17.19
C VAL A 127 -14.56 4.47 17.12
N PHE A 128 -14.33 5.76 17.34
CA PHE A 128 -12.98 6.32 17.48
C PHE A 128 -12.56 6.28 18.94
N MET A 129 -11.39 5.70 19.21
CA MET A 129 -10.77 5.67 20.52
C MET A 129 -9.38 6.30 20.44
N GLN A 130 -9.06 7.14 21.41
CA GLN A 130 -7.77 7.81 21.48
C GLN A 130 -6.65 6.80 21.81
N LEU A 131 -5.59 6.78 20.97
CA LEU A 131 -4.40 5.97 21.16
C LEU A 131 -3.17 6.75 20.68
N ASP A 132 -2.25 7.03 21.57
CA ASP A 132 -0.94 7.59 21.28
C ASP A 132 0.12 6.48 21.43
N LEU A 133 0.57 5.92 20.31
CA LEU A 133 1.58 4.85 20.26
C LEU A 133 2.97 5.33 20.69
N SER A 134 3.21 6.64 20.78
CA SER A 134 4.44 7.20 21.31
C SER A 134 4.46 7.25 22.85
N SER A 135 3.44 6.68 23.52
CA SER A 135 3.31 6.65 24.98
C SER A 135 2.81 5.28 25.46
N PHE A 136 3.64 4.53 26.14
CA PHE A 136 3.24 3.24 26.72
C PHE A 136 2.08 3.37 27.70
N LYS A 137 2.01 4.50 28.42
CA LYS A 137 0.87 4.81 29.28
C LYS A 137 -0.43 4.92 28.50
N SER A 138 -0.40 5.61 27.36
CA SER A 138 -1.57 5.71 26.47
C SER A 138 -1.98 4.34 25.90
N VAL A 139 -1.01 3.53 25.48
CA VAL A 139 -1.27 2.17 24.98
C VAL A 139 -1.92 1.29 26.05
N ARG A 140 -1.45 1.34 27.29
CA ARG A 140 -2.03 0.58 28.42
C ARG A 140 -3.45 1.04 28.72
N ASN A 141 -3.66 2.36 28.82
CA ASN A 141 -4.98 2.93 29.08
C ASN A 141 -6.00 2.56 27.97
N PHE A 142 -5.57 2.61 26.71
CA PHE A 142 -6.38 2.17 25.58
C PHE A 142 -6.78 0.70 25.70
N ALA A 143 -5.79 -0.19 25.93
CA ALA A 143 -6.04 -1.62 26.05
C ALA A 143 -6.97 -1.94 27.23
N GLU A 144 -6.75 -1.34 28.38
CA GLU A 144 -7.61 -1.49 29.58
C GLU A 144 -9.05 -1.05 29.29
N ASN A 145 -9.21 0.14 28.71
CA ASN A 145 -10.52 0.67 28.34
C ASN A 145 -11.23 -0.22 27.31
N PHE A 146 -10.52 -0.68 26.29
CA PHE A 146 -11.05 -1.60 25.30
C PHE A 146 -11.51 -2.92 25.94
N LEU A 147 -10.64 -3.56 26.71
CA LEU A 147 -10.93 -4.86 27.36
C LEU A 147 -12.09 -4.79 28.34
N LYS A 148 -12.31 -3.63 28.98
CA LYS A 148 -13.43 -3.41 29.92
C LYS A 148 -14.76 -3.27 29.19
N ASN A 149 -14.78 -2.62 28.03
CA ASN A 149 -16.02 -2.26 27.35
C ASN A 149 -16.37 -3.21 26.19
N GLU A 150 -15.38 -3.89 25.61
CA GLU A 150 -15.56 -4.73 24.42
C GLU A 150 -15.33 -6.20 24.74
N PRO A 151 -16.36 -7.05 24.59
CA PRO A 151 -16.27 -8.47 24.91
C PRO A 151 -15.48 -9.28 23.88
N ARG A 152 -15.26 -8.75 22.67
CA ARG A 152 -14.59 -9.45 21.54
C ARG A 152 -13.48 -8.64 20.94
N LEU A 153 -12.48 -9.36 20.40
CA LEU A 153 -11.51 -8.87 19.45
C LEU A 153 -11.15 -10.01 18.47
N ASP A 154 -11.49 -9.84 17.23
CA ASP A 154 -11.27 -10.85 16.19
C ASP A 154 -10.11 -10.48 15.25
N ILE A 155 -9.93 -9.18 15.00
CA ILE A 155 -8.89 -8.69 14.09
C ILE A 155 -8.18 -7.49 14.72
N LEU A 156 -6.86 -7.56 14.81
CA LEU A 156 -6.00 -6.44 15.19
C LEU A 156 -5.13 -6.04 14.00
N ILE A 157 -5.31 -4.83 13.48
CA ILE A 157 -4.52 -4.29 12.38
C ILE A 157 -3.59 -3.20 12.91
N ASN A 158 -2.33 -3.54 13.08
CA ASN A 158 -1.24 -2.65 13.44
C ASN A 158 -0.78 -1.87 12.20
N ASN A 159 -1.50 -0.79 11.87
CA ASN A 159 -1.31 -0.03 10.62
C ASN A 159 -0.56 1.28 10.81
N ALA A 160 -0.71 1.97 11.94
CA ALA A 160 -0.06 3.25 12.19
C ALA A 160 1.44 3.24 11.89
N GLY A 161 1.95 4.35 11.37
CA GLY A 161 3.37 4.48 11.10
C GLY A 161 3.79 5.93 10.90
N VAL A 162 4.97 6.25 11.41
CA VAL A 162 5.59 7.58 11.30
C VAL A 162 7.02 7.47 10.77
N MET A 163 7.44 8.47 10.03
CA MET A 163 8.83 8.70 9.63
C MET A 163 9.18 10.14 10.01
N SER A 164 9.39 10.37 11.29
CA SER A 164 9.66 11.69 11.85
C SER A 164 10.81 11.64 12.84
N PRO A 165 11.57 12.73 12.98
CA PRO A 165 12.57 12.84 14.04
C PRO A 165 11.93 12.88 15.42
N GLY A 166 12.74 12.73 16.43
CA GLY A 166 12.31 12.84 17.83
C GLY A 166 12.29 11.52 18.56
N ARG A 167 11.77 11.57 19.78
CA ARG A 167 11.72 10.43 20.69
C ARG A 167 10.33 10.30 21.31
N THR A 168 9.97 9.07 21.65
CA THR A 168 8.77 8.74 22.42
C THR A 168 8.87 9.26 23.85
N LYS A 169 7.77 9.19 24.59
CA LYS A 169 7.76 9.59 26.02
C LYS A 169 8.69 8.75 26.88
N GLU A 170 8.97 7.53 26.47
CA GLU A 170 9.91 6.61 27.13
C GLU A 170 11.37 6.75 26.63
N GLY A 171 11.61 7.68 25.70
CA GLY A 171 12.93 8.01 25.19
C GLY A 171 13.42 7.14 24.04
N PHE A 172 12.57 6.28 23.46
CA PHE A 172 12.90 5.52 22.25
C PHE A 172 12.84 6.40 21.00
N GLY A 173 13.64 6.07 19.98
CA GLY A 173 13.52 6.73 18.68
C GLY A 173 12.09 6.66 18.14
N MET A 174 11.58 7.76 17.55
CA MET A 174 10.17 7.91 17.21
C MET A 174 9.68 6.79 16.29
N ALA A 175 10.41 6.48 15.21
CA ALA A 175 10.02 5.44 14.27
C ALA A 175 9.99 4.04 14.92
N PHE A 176 11.01 3.71 15.71
CA PHE A 176 11.07 2.42 16.41
C PHE A 176 9.98 2.32 17.48
N GLY A 177 9.82 3.39 18.27
CA GLY A 177 8.84 3.43 19.35
C GLY A 177 7.39 3.31 18.89
N VAL A 178 6.99 4.11 17.89
CA VAL A 178 5.62 4.14 17.37
C VAL A 178 5.33 2.94 16.47
N ASN A 179 6.18 2.72 15.44
CA ASN A 179 5.86 1.72 14.42
C ASN A 179 6.00 0.28 14.95
N HIS A 180 6.86 0.07 15.96
CA HIS A 180 7.14 -1.25 16.48
C HIS A 180 6.74 -1.40 17.95
N LEU A 181 7.40 -0.71 18.89
CA LEU A 181 7.21 -0.96 20.33
C LEU A 181 5.79 -0.67 20.81
N GLY A 182 5.14 0.40 20.33
CA GLY A 182 3.76 0.71 20.66
C GLY A 182 2.81 -0.39 20.21
N HIS A 183 2.99 -0.92 19.00
CA HIS A 183 2.20 -2.04 18.49
C HIS A 183 2.56 -3.38 19.17
N PHE A 184 3.84 -3.60 19.47
CA PHE A 184 4.28 -4.75 20.26
C PHE A 184 3.54 -4.79 21.61
N LEU A 185 3.57 -3.68 22.34
CA LEU A 185 2.88 -3.57 23.63
C LEU A 185 1.37 -3.75 23.47
N LEU A 186 0.75 -3.07 22.50
CA LEU A 186 -0.69 -3.16 22.24
C LEU A 186 -1.11 -4.61 21.94
N THR A 187 -0.37 -5.28 21.06
CA THR A 187 -0.67 -6.67 20.69
C THR A 187 -0.58 -7.59 21.90
N ASN A 188 0.48 -7.47 22.72
CA ASN A 188 0.65 -8.31 23.90
C ASN A 188 -0.46 -8.07 24.95
N LEU A 189 -0.90 -6.82 25.14
CA LEU A 189 -1.99 -6.50 26.08
C LEU A 189 -3.35 -7.06 25.62
N LEU A 190 -3.55 -7.19 24.31
CA LEU A 190 -4.81 -7.67 23.72
C LEU A 190 -4.77 -9.16 23.34
N LEU A 191 -3.63 -9.82 23.51
CA LEU A 191 -3.39 -11.17 22.99
C LEU A 191 -4.33 -12.21 23.59
N GLU A 192 -4.56 -12.15 24.89
CA GLU A 192 -5.48 -13.07 25.56
C GLU A 192 -6.91 -12.97 24.99
N ARG A 193 -7.38 -11.75 24.75
CA ARG A 193 -8.70 -11.52 24.13
C ARG A 193 -8.76 -12.06 22.71
N LEU A 194 -7.71 -11.90 21.91
CA LEU A 194 -7.60 -12.49 20.57
C LEU A 194 -7.67 -14.03 20.64
N GLN A 195 -6.97 -14.65 21.59
CA GLN A 195 -7.01 -16.11 21.79
C GLN A 195 -8.40 -16.62 22.22
N GLN A 196 -9.06 -15.90 23.13
CA GLN A 196 -10.42 -16.25 23.60
C GLN A 196 -11.49 -16.13 22.50
N CYS A 197 -11.29 -15.21 21.55
CA CYS A 197 -12.27 -14.95 20.48
C CYS A 197 -11.99 -15.70 19.19
N GLY A 198 -10.96 -16.51 19.12
CA GLY A 198 -10.53 -17.21 17.90
C GLY A 198 -11.63 -17.92 17.12
N PRO A 199 -11.46 -18.10 15.82
CA PRO A 199 -10.27 -17.73 15.05
C PRO A 199 -10.11 -16.20 14.90
N SER A 200 -8.90 -15.73 15.18
CA SER A 200 -8.57 -14.30 15.15
C SER A 200 -7.27 -14.03 14.40
N ARG A 201 -7.05 -12.76 14.02
CA ARG A 201 -5.90 -12.37 13.19
C ARG A 201 -5.19 -11.13 13.72
N VAL A 202 -3.86 -11.16 13.68
CA VAL A 202 -3.00 -9.99 13.88
C VAL A 202 -2.34 -9.64 12.55
N VAL A 203 -2.62 -8.46 12.03
CA VAL A 203 -2.10 -7.98 10.75
C VAL A 203 -1.19 -6.78 10.99
N THR A 204 0.09 -6.90 10.68
CA THR A 204 1.08 -5.87 10.94
C THR A 204 1.57 -5.22 9.65
N VAL A 205 1.31 -3.93 9.48
CA VAL A 205 1.74 -3.20 8.30
C VAL A 205 3.22 -2.86 8.39
N SER A 206 4.00 -3.49 7.51
CA SER A 206 5.40 -3.20 7.27
C SER A 206 5.57 -2.29 6.05
N GLY A 207 6.33 -2.69 5.05
CA GLY A 207 6.55 -1.94 3.81
C GLY A 207 7.69 -2.52 3.00
N LEU A 208 7.83 -2.10 1.75
CA LEU A 208 8.94 -2.50 0.89
C LEU A 208 10.31 -2.11 1.49
N LEU A 209 10.35 -1.00 2.21
CA LEU A 209 11.56 -0.43 2.80
C LEU A 209 12.17 -1.28 3.92
N GLN A 210 11.44 -2.30 4.44
CA GLN A 210 12.01 -3.29 5.36
C GLN A 210 13.26 -3.98 4.80
N ARG A 211 13.41 -4.05 3.47
CA ARG A 211 14.58 -4.65 2.80
C ARG A 211 15.89 -3.91 3.11
N PHE A 212 15.81 -2.61 3.37
CA PHE A 212 16.94 -1.75 3.71
C PHE A 212 17.17 -1.64 5.22
N GLY A 213 16.30 -2.27 6.01
CA GLY A 213 16.42 -2.29 7.46
C GLY A 213 17.64 -3.04 7.96
N ASN A 214 18.10 -2.64 9.13
CA ASN A 214 19.13 -3.32 9.91
C ASN A 214 18.86 -3.14 11.41
N ILE A 215 19.11 -4.15 12.22
CA ILE A 215 18.92 -4.08 13.68
C ILE A 215 20.29 -4.18 14.34
N ASP A 216 20.70 -3.09 14.94
CA ASP A 216 21.90 -3.02 15.77
C ASP A 216 21.50 -3.08 17.25
N PHE A 217 21.59 -4.26 17.86
CA PHE A 217 21.21 -4.46 19.25
C PHE A 217 22.10 -3.71 20.24
N PRO A 218 23.43 -3.64 20.08
CA PRO A 218 24.28 -2.76 20.89
C PRO A 218 23.84 -1.30 20.88
N LEU A 219 23.53 -0.77 19.69
CA LEU A 219 23.03 0.60 19.54
C LEU A 219 21.65 0.76 20.20
N LEU A 220 20.74 -0.19 19.98
CA LEU A 220 19.43 -0.18 20.61
C LEU A 220 19.53 -0.16 22.15
N ALA A 221 20.40 -0.98 22.72
CA ALA A 221 20.63 -1.05 24.17
C ALA A 221 21.19 0.24 24.74
N SER A 222 22.14 0.89 24.04
CA SER A 222 22.82 2.10 24.50
C SER A 222 22.01 3.37 24.23
N ASN A 223 21.31 3.45 23.11
CA ASN A 223 20.72 4.69 22.60
C ASN A 223 19.18 4.68 22.58
N LYS A 224 18.55 3.55 22.88
CA LYS A 224 17.09 3.34 22.74
C LYS A 224 16.59 3.68 21.33
N ASP A 225 17.46 3.57 20.33
CA ASP A 225 17.15 3.83 18.94
C ASP A 225 17.93 2.87 18.04
N LEU A 226 17.51 2.75 16.80
CA LEU A 226 18.16 1.93 15.77
C LEU A 226 19.05 2.79 14.83
N VAL A 227 19.27 4.05 15.20
CA VAL A 227 20.12 5.01 14.48
C VAL A 227 20.86 5.90 15.48
N THR A 228 21.97 6.50 15.04
CA THR A 228 22.86 7.26 15.91
C THR A 228 22.42 8.71 16.12
N ASP A 229 21.79 9.32 15.12
CA ASP A 229 21.31 10.70 15.16
C ASP A 229 19.95 10.87 14.47
N GLN A 230 19.46 12.11 14.38
CA GLN A 230 18.15 12.45 13.84
C GLN A 230 18.24 13.23 12.51
N SER A 231 19.32 13.04 11.74
CA SER A 231 19.40 13.58 10.39
C SER A 231 18.34 12.98 9.46
N THR A 232 18.03 13.63 8.36
CA THR A 232 17.02 13.16 7.39
C THR A 232 17.32 11.74 6.89
N TRP A 233 18.60 11.44 6.66
CA TRP A 233 19.02 10.10 6.24
C TRP A 233 18.80 9.07 7.35
N HIS A 234 19.17 9.40 8.60
CA HIS A 234 18.98 8.50 9.73
C HIS A 234 17.50 8.32 10.09
N ASN A 235 16.66 9.33 9.90
CA ASN A 235 15.20 9.17 10.04
C ASN A 235 14.63 8.19 9.02
N PHE A 236 15.09 8.25 7.77
CA PHE A 236 14.74 7.24 6.76
C PHE A 236 15.24 5.86 7.15
N GLN A 237 16.48 5.74 7.61
CA GLN A 237 17.05 4.47 8.07
C GLN A 237 16.31 3.92 9.30
N ALA A 238 15.94 4.78 10.27
CA ALA A 238 15.14 4.41 11.43
C ALA A 238 13.77 3.84 11.01
N TYR A 239 13.15 4.46 10.01
CA TYR A 239 11.91 3.95 9.44
C TYR A 239 12.10 2.57 8.79
N CYS A 240 13.12 2.39 7.94
CA CYS A 240 13.45 1.09 7.36
C CYS A 240 13.67 0.01 8.42
N ASN A 241 14.43 0.35 9.47
CA ASN A 241 14.71 -0.53 10.59
C ASN A 241 13.42 -0.92 11.33
N SER A 242 12.54 0.05 11.62
CA SER A 242 11.25 -0.21 12.28
C SER A 242 10.34 -1.13 11.46
N LYS A 243 10.36 -1.02 10.13
CA LYS A 243 9.58 -1.87 9.24
C LYS A 243 10.15 -3.30 9.15
N LEU A 244 11.46 -3.47 9.29
CA LEU A 244 12.08 -4.78 9.46
C LEU A 244 11.69 -5.41 10.81
N CYS A 245 11.69 -4.62 11.89
CA CYS A 245 11.22 -5.08 13.21
C CYS A 245 9.78 -5.61 13.14
N ASN A 246 8.90 -4.98 12.37
CA ASN A 246 7.52 -5.42 12.20
C ASN A 246 7.41 -6.79 11.50
N VAL A 247 8.27 -7.07 10.53
CA VAL A 247 8.33 -8.39 9.88
C VAL A 247 8.80 -9.46 10.87
N LEU A 248 9.89 -9.18 11.59
CA LEU A 248 10.47 -10.10 12.57
C LEU A 248 9.53 -10.34 13.77
N PHE A 249 8.88 -9.28 14.24
CA PHE A 249 7.84 -9.37 15.27
C PHE A 249 6.71 -10.32 14.86
N THR A 250 6.18 -10.15 13.65
CA THR A 250 5.09 -10.99 13.14
C THR A 250 5.52 -12.45 13.05
N ARG A 251 6.76 -12.68 12.62
CA ARG A 251 7.34 -14.03 12.52
C ARG A 251 7.46 -14.69 13.89
N GLU A 252 8.05 -14.00 14.86
CA GLU A 252 8.21 -14.53 16.21
C GLU A 252 6.85 -14.69 16.92
N LEU A 253 5.94 -13.73 16.75
CA LEU A 253 4.59 -13.85 17.31
C LEU A 253 3.86 -15.09 16.77
N ALA A 254 3.97 -15.37 15.47
CA ALA A 254 3.38 -16.56 14.88
C ALA A 254 3.99 -17.85 15.44
N ASN A 255 5.31 -17.90 15.63
CA ASN A 255 5.99 -19.06 16.26
C ASN A 255 5.48 -19.28 17.70
N ARG A 256 5.30 -18.22 18.48
CA ARG A 256 4.77 -18.29 19.85
C ARG A 256 3.32 -18.69 19.94
N LEU A 257 2.56 -18.44 18.89
CA LEU A 257 1.13 -18.75 18.80
C LEU A 257 0.85 -20.03 18.02
N GLU A 258 1.88 -20.81 17.68
CA GLU A 258 1.71 -22.09 17.02
C GLU A 258 0.79 -23.01 17.84
N GLY A 259 -0.17 -23.64 17.17
CA GLY A 259 -1.19 -24.49 17.82
C GLY A 259 -2.36 -23.73 18.44
N THR A 260 -2.37 -22.39 18.41
CA THR A 260 -3.53 -21.58 18.81
C THR A 260 -4.40 -21.21 17.61
N SER A 261 -5.57 -20.61 17.90
CA SER A 261 -6.51 -20.11 16.86
C SER A 261 -6.18 -18.69 16.37
N VAL A 262 -5.02 -18.15 16.72
CA VAL A 262 -4.57 -16.80 16.29
C VAL A 262 -3.53 -16.91 15.19
N THR A 263 -3.76 -16.26 14.08
CA THR A 263 -2.80 -16.19 12.96
C THR A 263 -2.26 -14.78 12.78
N CYS A 264 -0.99 -14.68 12.34
CA CYS A 264 -0.26 -13.41 12.26
C CYS A 264 0.29 -13.21 10.86
N TYR A 265 0.11 -12.01 10.30
CA TYR A 265 0.60 -11.68 8.97
C TYR A 265 1.28 -10.33 8.97
N SER A 266 2.38 -10.20 8.25
CA SER A 266 2.98 -8.90 7.91
C SER A 266 2.79 -8.60 6.44
N LEU A 267 2.74 -7.31 6.08
CA LEU A 267 2.46 -6.93 4.70
C LEU A 267 3.11 -5.62 4.26
N HIS A 268 3.15 -5.44 2.94
CA HIS A 268 3.36 -4.17 2.26
C HIS A 268 2.05 -3.74 1.59
N PRO A 269 1.51 -2.57 1.94
CA PRO A 269 0.23 -2.12 1.39
C PRO A 269 0.32 -1.56 -0.05
N GLY A 270 1.53 -1.51 -0.62
CA GLY A 270 1.84 -0.78 -1.85
C GLY A 270 2.43 0.60 -1.56
N VAL A 271 2.80 1.32 -2.61
CA VAL A 271 3.30 2.68 -2.50
C VAL A 271 2.09 3.61 -2.59
N ILE A 272 1.67 4.13 -1.43
CA ILE A 272 0.50 5.03 -1.32
C ILE A 272 1.03 6.44 -1.05
N TYR A 273 0.41 7.45 -1.66
CA TYR A 273 0.67 8.83 -1.31
C TYR A 273 0.01 9.13 0.05
N THR A 274 0.80 9.09 1.11
CA THR A 274 0.34 9.31 2.48
C THR A 274 0.98 10.56 3.07
N ASP A 275 0.49 11.00 4.21
CA ASP A 275 1.06 12.09 5.02
C ASP A 275 2.54 11.91 5.37
N LEU A 276 3.05 10.68 5.20
CA LEU A 276 4.49 10.39 5.28
C LEU A 276 5.33 11.29 4.34
N CYS A 277 4.77 11.67 3.18
CA CYS A 277 5.41 12.55 2.22
C CYS A 277 5.39 14.03 2.66
N ARG A 278 4.57 14.41 3.64
CA ARG A 278 4.50 15.79 4.18
C ARG A 278 5.78 16.20 4.91
N SER A 279 6.54 15.25 5.43
CA SER A 279 7.83 15.51 6.08
C SER A 279 8.96 15.86 5.12
N MET A 280 8.75 15.71 3.80
CA MET A 280 9.73 16.05 2.78
C MET A 280 9.76 17.55 2.51
N SER A 281 10.90 18.07 2.03
CA SER A 281 11.00 19.48 1.63
C SER A 281 10.00 19.81 0.51
N LEU A 282 9.47 21.04 0.50
CA LEU A 282 8.45 21.48 -0.45
C LEU A 282 8.88 21.25 -1.92
N TRP A 283 10.15 21.51 -2.24
CA TRP A 283 10.70 21.27 -3.58
C TRP A 283 10.65 19.80 -4.00
N LEU A 284 10.97 18.92 -3.06
CA LEU A 284 10.91 17.46 -3.32
C LEU A 284 9.47 16.99 -3.47
N GLN A 285 8.55 17.55 -2.69
CA GLN A 285 7.13 17.30 -2.84
C GLN A 285 6.63 17.72 -4.21
N LEU A 286 6.96 18.95 -4.66
CA LEU A 286 6.55 19.46 -5.98
C LEU A 286 7.12 18.62 -7.13
N LEU A 287 8.35 18.15 -7.01
CA LEU A 287 8.96 17.25 -7.99
C LEU A 287 8.30 15.87 -8.00
N MET A 288 7.87 15.38 -6.83
CA MET A 288 7.26 14.03 -6.69
C MET A 288 5.79 13.99 -7.08
N ILE A 289 5.03 15.11 -7.01
CA ILE A 289 3.59 15.14 -7.32
C ILE A 289 3.23 14.51 -8.68
N PRO A 290 3.89 14.87 -9.82
CA PRO A 290 3.56 14.27 -11.11
C PRO A 290 3.86 12.76 -11.14
N PHE A 291 4.95 12.33 -10.49
CA PHE A 291 5.30 10.91 -10.38
C PHE A 291 4.36 10.18 -9.41
N ALA A 292 3.97 10.83 -8.32
CA ALA A 292 3.06 10.26 -7.34
C ALA A 292 1.70 9.92 -7.97
N LYS A 293 1.13 10.81 -8.77
CA LYS A 293 -0.12 10.58 -9.50
C LYS A 293 -0.03 9.41 -10.50
N LEU A 294 1.17 9.13 -11.01
CA LEU A 294 1.41 8.10 -12.01
C LEU A 294 1.72 6.72 -11.40
N PHE A 295 2.35 6.68 -10.23
CA PHE A 295 2.92 5.44 -9.68
C PHE A 295 2.37 5.05 -8.30
N PHE A 296 1.68 5.94 -7.60
CA PHE A 296 1.17 5.62 -6.27
C PHE A 296 -0.26 5.09 -6.38
N LEU A 297 -0.54 4.10 -5.54
CA LEU A 297 -1.88 3.58 -5.37
C LEU A 297 -2.76 4.62 -4.69
N ASP A 298 -4.02 4.64 -5.06
CA ASP A 298 -5.04 5.32 -4.28
C ASP A 298 -5.26 4.63 -2.92
N PRO A 299 -5.94 5.26 -1.97
CA PRO A 299 -6.19 4.67 -0.66
C PRO A 299 -6.93 3.34 -0.72
N GLU A 300 -7.81 3.15 -1.71
CA GLU A 300 -8.55 1.90 -1.91
C GLU A 300 -7.60 0.77 -2.34
N GLY A 301 -6.76 1.00 -3.36
CA GLY A 301 -5.75 0.04 -3.79
C GLY A 301 -4.75 -0.29 -2.68
N GLY A 302 -4.37 0.71 -1.88
CA GLY A 302 -3.48 0.54 -0.73
C GLY A 302 -4.07 -0.29 0.42
N SER A 303 -5.38 -0.36 0.54
CA SER A 303 -6.06 -1.16 1.56
C SER A 303 -6.16 -2.64 1.20
N GLN A 304 -6.03 -3.01 -0.09
CA GLN A 304 -6.37 -4.35 -0.59
C GLN A 304 -5.54 -5.48 0.04
N THR A 305 -4.23 -5.31 0.17
CA THR A 305 -3.37 -6.33 0.80
C THR A 305 -3.68 -6.48 2.30
N THR A 306 -4.02 -5.37 2.98
CA THR A 306 -4.43 -5.39 4.38
C THR A 306 -5.75 -6.16 4.54
N LEU A 307 -6.73 -5.88 3.68
CA LEU A 307 -8.00 -6.62 3.64
C LEU A 307 -7.79 -8.10 3.31
N TYR A 308 -6.90 -8.41 2.36
CA TYR A 308 -6.54 -9.77 2.03
C TYR A 308 -6.01 -10.53 3.26
N CYS A 309 -5.04 -9.98 3.99
CA CYS A 309 -4.50 -10.60 5.20
C CYS A 309 -5.54 -10.72 6.33
N ALA A 310 -6.46 -9.76 6.42
CA ALA A 310 -7.51 -9.75 7.43
C ALA A 310 -8.66 -10.71 7.13
N LEU A 311 -9.02 -10.92 5.84
CA LEU A 311 -10.28 -11.57 5.45
C LEU A 311 -10.11 -12.83 4.61
N GLN A 312 -8.98 -13.02 3.91
CA GLN A 312 -8.82 -14.14 3.00
C GLN A 312 -8.80 -15.47 3.77
N GLU A 313 -9.67 -16.38 3.39
CA GLU A 313 -9.71 -17.75 3.92
C GLU A 313 -8.63 -18.62 3.25
N GLY A 314 -8.17 -19.65 3.96
CA GLY A 314 -7.19 -20.60 3.46
C GLY A 314 -5.72 -20.14 3.56
N ILE A 315 -5.46 -18.96 4.14
CA ILE A 315 -4.09 -18.49 4.39
C ILE A 315 -3.58 -18.78 5.81
N GLU A 316 -4.37 -19.46 6.64
CA GLU A 316 -4.01 -19.80 8.02
C GLU A 316 -2.67 -20.56 8.13
N PRO A 317 -2.34 -21.52 7.23
CA PRO A 317 -1.04 -22.20 7.24
C PRO A 317 0.15 -21.27 6.91
N LEU A 318 -0.13 -20.05 6.43
CA LEU A 318 0.86 -19.04 6.10
C LEU A 318 1.06 -18.02 7.24
N SER A 319 0.65 -18.35 8.47
CA SER A 319 0.92 -17.52 9.64
C SER A 319 2.42 -17.24 9.78
N GLY A 320 2.78 -16.01 10.15
CA GLY A 320 4.17 -15.53 10.22
C GLY A 320 4.76 -15.08 8.87
N ARG A 321 4.02 -15.20 7.77
CA ARG A 321 4.51 -14.84 6.44
C ARG A 321 4.21 -13.38 6.07
N TYR A 322 4.89 -12.94 5.01
CA TYR A 322 4.81 -11.58 4.48
C TYR A 322 4.05 -11.57 3.15
N PHE A 323 3.17 -10.58 3.00
CA PHE A 323 2.29 -10.43 1.84
C PHE A 323 2.50 -9.09 1.15
N SER A 324 2.35 -9.06 -0.15
CA SER A 324 2.29 -7.84 -0.95
C SER A 324 1.46 -8.11 -2.20
N ASN A 325 0.68 -7.14 -2.62
CA ASN A 325 -0.19 -7.27 -3.79
C ASN A 325 -1.14 -8.49 -3.69
N CYS A 326 -1.78 -8.67 -2.53
CA CYS A 326 -2.67 -9.79 -2.21
C CYS A 326 -2.06 -11.18 -2.46
N ALA A 327 -0.75 -11.32 -2.36
CA ALA A 327 -0.03 -12.58 -2.58
C ALA A 327 1.11 -12.78 -1.58
N LEU A 328 1.42 -14.04 -1.31
CA LEU A 328 2.59 -14.40 -0.52
C LEU A 328 3.88 -13.91 -1.19
N GLN A 329 4.72 -13.22 -0.44
CA GLN A 329 6.00 -12.72 -0.90
C GLN A 329 7.14 -13.19 0.00
N GLN A 330 8.30 -13.43 -0.60
CA GLN A 330 9.49 -13.73 0.18
C GLN A 330 10.17 -12.45 0.64
N VAL A 331 10.44 -12.37 1.93
CA VAL A 331 11.31 -11.33 2.52
C VAL A 331 12.78 -11.69 2.34
N GLY A 332 13.66 -10.69 2.39
CA GLY A 332 15.11 -10.90 2.37
C GLY A 332 15.61 -11.74 3.57
N ALA A 333 16.88 -12.14 3.55
CA ALA A 333 17.48 -12.98 4.59
C ALA A 333 17.29 -12.40 6.00
N LYS A 334 17.48 -11.09 6.18
CA LYS A 334 17.28 -10.40 7.47
C LYS A 334 15.86 -10.55 8.04
N GLY A 335 14.83 -10.54 7.19
CA GLY A 335 13.44 -10.72 7.62
C GLY A 335 13.02 -12.18 7.86
N ARG A 336 13.95 -13.13 7.63
CA ARG A 336 13.75 -14.58 7.87
C ARG A 336 14.62 -15.12 8.97
N ASP A 337 15.36 -14.27 9.66
CA ASP A 337 16.29 -14.66 10.72
C ASP A 337 15.53 -14.85 12.04
N ASP A 338 15.27 -16.10 12.39
CA ASP A 338 14.56 -16.48 13.60
C ASP A 338 15.35 -16.14 14.87
N ALA A 339 16.67 -16.17 14.83
CA ALA A 339 17.49 -15.81 15.99
C ALA A 339 17.38 -14.30 16.28
N VAL A 340 17.40 -13.47 15.23
CA VAL A 340 17.21 -12.02 15.35
C VAL A 340 15.77 -11.71 15.77
N ALA A 341 14.76 -12.42 15.24
CA ALA A 341 13.36 -12.25 15.63
C ALA A 341 13.13 -12.53 17.12
N LYS A 342 13.69 -13.65 17.62
CA LYS A 342 13.65 -14.02 19.03
C LYS A 342 14.35 -12.99 19.91
N LYS A 343 15.57 -12.59 19.53
CA LYS A 343 16.34 -11.58 20.28
C LYS A 343 15.65 -10.21 20.30
N LEU A 344 14.93 -9.84 19.24
CA LEU A 344 14.15 -8.60 19.20
C LEU A 344 12.94 -8.65 20.13
N TRP A 345 12.38 -9.83 20.35
CA TRP A 345 11.25 -10.04 21.26
C TRP A 345 11.68 -9.91 22.75
N GLU A 346 12.86 -10.43 23.12
CA GLU A 346 13.45 -10.39 24.47
C GLU A 346 13.95 -9.00 24.85
#